data_9f5b7455efde319cb73f8d508d578de8
#
_entry.id   9f5b7455efde319cb73f8d508d578de8
#
_cell.length_a   1.000
_cell.length_b   1.000
_cell.length_c   1.000
_cell.angle_alpha   90.00
_cell.angle_beta   90.00
_cell.angle_gamma   90.00
#
_symmetry.space_group_name_H-M   'P 1'
#
loop_
_entity.id
_entity.type
_entity.pdbx_description
1 polymer ?
#
loop_
_entity_poly.entity_id
_entity_poly.type
_entity_poly.pdbx_seq_one_letter_code
_entity_poly.pdbx_strand_id
1 'polypeptide(L)'
;MKRIVLGILSLIIIMVLVACNNNNEDVMIIREREFSEETKKVLSMFEDEIVFFDYKVDESIKSMSIDIWTYVNGEWIKEGAVFGNIESNNEQIAIRINDLSYDIFLINENGHTKSSYPSIVDFNNSKMMSNSRLDNPTEIEANREIPLWVRLGTNKNSMTSIALGDFRESDCDTGLAVTITFSDKEVE
;
A
#
# COMPACT_ATOMS: atom_id res chain seq x y z
N MET A 1 48.47 37.06 8.85
CA MET A 1 47.74 36.49 7.70
C MET A 1 47.46 34.99 7.83
N LYS A 2 48.46 34.10 8.04
CA LYS A 2 48.22 32.65 8.18
C LYS A 2 47.19 32.26 9.26
N ARG A 3 47.20 32.93 10.41
CA ARG A 3 46.25 32.60 11.52
C ARG A 3 44.81 33.01 11.23
N ILE A 4 44.59 34.06 10.44
CA ILE A 4 43.27 34.51 10.04
C ILE A 4 42.69 33.58 8.98
N VAL A 5 43.53 33.11 8.03
CA VAL A 5 43.11 32.13 7.01
C VAL A 5 42.72 30.80 7.65
N LEU A 6 43.47 30.36 8.68
CA LEU A 6 43.13 29.12 9.41
C LEU A 6 41.78 29.21 10.16
N GLY A 7 41.49 30.39 10.73
CA GLY A 7 40.21 30.65 11.40
C GLY A 7 39.02 30.65 10.45
N ILE A 8 39.17 31.26 9.27
CA ILE A 8 38.13 31.29 8.23
C ILE A 8 37.87 29.87 7.68
N LEU A 9 38.96 29.10 7.46
CA LEU A 9 38.84 27.73 6.97
C LEU A 9 38.12 26.85 7.97
N SER A 10 38.41 26.99 9.30
CA SER A 10 37.73 26.27 10.37
C SER A 10 36.23 26.64 10.44
N LEU A 11 35.87 27.91 10.24
CA LEU A 11 34.49 28.36 10.25
C LEU A 11 33.69 27.80 9.07
N ILE A 12 34.31 27.72 7.89
CA ILE A 12 33.69 27.14 6.69
C ILE A 12 33.43 25.64 6.89
N ILE A 13 34.36 24.90 7.48
CA ILE A 13 34.22 23.46 7.77
C ILE A 13 33.04 23.22 8.76
N ILE A 14 32.92 24.07 9.78
CA ILE A 14 31.81 23.97 10.73
C ILE A 14 30.48 24.26 10.04
N MET A 15 30.39 25.25 9.16
CA MET A 15 29.16 25.54 8.40
C MET A 15 28.77 24.39 7.46
N VAL A 16 29.73 23.71 6.84
CA VAL A 16 29.46 22.58 5.96
C VAL A 16 28.94 21.38 6.77
N LEU A 17 29.46 21.15 7.97
CA LEU A 17 29.01 20.06 8.84
C LEU A 17 27.59 20.30 9.41
N VAL A 18 27.19 21.55 9.61
CA VAL A 18 25.82 21.90 10.05
C VAL A 18 24.82 21.82 8.88
N ALA A 19 25.27 22.10 7.65
CA ALA A 19 24.40 21.98 6.46
C ALA A 19 24.11 20.52 6.05
N CYS A 20 24.88 19.55 6.55
CA CYS A 20 24.64 18.11 6.34
C CYS A 20 23.76 17.49 7.44
N ASN A 21 23.11 18.27 8.27
CA ASN A 21 22.01 17.78 9.06
C ASN A 21 20.81 17.59 8.08
N ASN A 22 20.85 16.49 7.32
CA ASN A 22 19.65 16.01 6.66
C ASN A 22 18.61 15.83 7.75
N ASN A 23 17.69 16.77 7.85
CA ASN A 23 16.37 16.46 8.34
C ASN A 23 15.82 15.42 7.35
N ASN A 24 16.17 14.14 7.55
CA ASN A 24 15.28 13.07 7.20
C ASN A 24 14.07 13.31 8.11
N GLU A 25 13.19 14.22 7.75
CA GLU A 25 11.81 14.13 8.16
C GLU A 25 11.47 12.68 7.89
N ASP A 26 11.08 11.96 8.92
CA ASP A 26 10.73 10.56 8.82
C ASP A 26 9.48 10.48 7.94
N VAL A 27 9.69 10.43 6.61
CA VAL A 27 8.61 10.43 5.63
C VAL A 27 7.79 9.17 5.88
N MET A 28 6.54 9.37 6.23
CA MET A 28 5.57 8.29 6.33
C MET A 28 5.33 7.71 4.94
N ILE A 29 5.52 6.41 4.77
CA ILE A 29 5.52 5.80 3.45
C ILE A 29 4.92 4.40 3.48
N ILE A 30 4.24 4.03 2.39
CA ILE A 30 3.83 2.66 2.09
C ILE A 30 4.41 2.26 0.73
N ARG A 31 4.87 1.02 0.61
CA ARG A 31 5.43 0.49 -0.64
C ARG A 31 5.23 -1.01 -0.74
N GLU A 32 5.23 -1.53 -1.96
CA GLU A 32 5.34 -2.97 -2.18
C GLU A 32 6.66 -3.49 -1.63
N ARG A 33 6.61 -4.63 -0.95
CA ARG A 33 7.81 -5.28 -0.39
C ARG A 33 8.60 -5.98 -1.48
N GLU A 34 9.88 -5.67 -1.53
CA GLU A 34 10.82 -6.40 -2.38
C GLU A 34 11.31 -7.67 -1.68
N PHE A 35 11.30 -8.78 -2.39
CA PHE A 35 11.81 -10.07 -1.93
C PHE A 35 13.05 -10.49 -2.71
N SER A 36 13.89 -11.34 -2.08
CA SER A 36 14.97 -12.02 -2.79
C SER A 36 14.40 -12.93 -3.88
N GLU A 37 15.23 -13.24 -4.88
CA GLU A 37 14.83 -14.12 -5.99
C GLU A 37 14.44 -15.53 -5.49
N GLU A 38 15.05 -16.02 -4.40
CA GLU A 38 14.70 -17.29 -3.77
C GLU A 38 13.29 -17.22 -3.16
N THR A 39 12.97 -16.14 -2.46
CA THR A 39 11.63 -15.94 -1.87
C THR A 39 10.58 -15.81 -2.97
N LYS A 40 10.86 -15.05 -4.04
CA LYS A 40 9.96 -14.95 -5.20
C LYS A 40 9.67 -16.30 -5.83
N LYS A 41 10.68 -17.18 -5.97
CA LYS A 41 10.50 -18.55 -6.46
C LYS A 41 9.58 -19.37 -5.56
N VAL A 42 9.72 -19.22 -4.24
CA VAL A 42 8.82 -19.92 -3.30
C VAL A 42 7.40 -19.39 -3.42
N LEU A 43 7.22 -18.07 -3.44
CA LEU A 43 5.89 -17.47 -3.58
C LEU A 43 5.22 -17.85 -4.91
N SER A 44 5.97 -17.98 -6.00
CA SER A 44 5.44 -18.38 -7.31
C SER A 44 4.97 -19.85 -7.39
N MET A 45 5.22 -20.67 -6.36
CA MET A 45 4.68 -22.04 -6.28
C MET A 45 3.24 -22.07 -5.77
N PHE A 46 2.74 -20.96 -5.21
CA PHE A 46 1.35 -20.83 -4.82
C PHE A 46 0.55 -20.34 -6.03
N GLU A 47 -0.61 -20.91 -6.25
CA GLU A 47 -1.54 -20.50 -7.32
C GLU A 47 -2.20 -19.16 -7.01
N ASP A 48 -2.22 -18.78 -5.73
CA ASP A 48 -2.81 -17.53 -5.25
C ASP A 48 -1.93 -16.33 -5.60
N GLU A 49 -2.56 -15.21 -5.92
CA GLU A 49 -1.88 -13.92 -5.99
C GLU A 49 -1.65 -13.37 -4.58
N ILE A 50 -0.40 -13.22 -4.17
CA ILE A 50 -0.04 -12.70 -2.86
C ILE A 50 0.85 -11.46 -3.04
N VAL A 51 0.41 -10.33 -2.48
CA VAL A 51 1.15 -9.06 -2.51
C VAL A 51 1.41 -8.59 -1.09
N PHE A 52 2.62 -8.13 -0.84
CA PHE A 52 3.04 -7.63 0.47
C PHE A 52 3.40 -6.16 0.39
N PHE A 53 3.01 -5.41 1.40
CA PHE A 53 3.33 -4.00 1.56
C PHE A 53 4.00 -3.76 2.91
N ASP A 54 5.10 -2.99 2.89
CA ASP A 54 5.71 -2.44 4.10
C ASP A 54 5.21 -1.01 4.26
N TYR A 55 4.84 -0.62 5.48
CA TYR A 55 4.56 0.78 5.78
C TYR A 55 5.39 1.27 6.97
N LYS A 56 5.66 2.56 6.96
CA LYS A 56 6.27 3.32 8.04
C LYS A 56 5.44 4.56 8.31
N VAL A 57 5.03 4.74 9.56
CA VAL A 57 4.30 5.92 10.05
C VAL A 57 4.99 6.50 11.27
N ASP A 58 4.61 7.69 11.68
CA ASP A 58 5.03 8.32 12.92
C ASP A 58 3.91 8.27 13.98
N GLU A 59 4.16 8.86 15.13
CA GLU A 59 3.23 8.86 16.26
C GLU A 59 1.95 9.67 16.02
N SER A 60 1.85 10.45 14.95
CA SER A 60 0.63 11.19 14.60
C SER A 60 -0.46 10.27 14.06
N ILE A 61 -0.09 9.13 13.48
CA ILE A 61 -1.03 8.12 13.02
C ILE A 61 -1.38 7.18 14.16
N LYS A 62 -2.68 7.02 14.39
CA LYS A 62 -3.23 6.23 15.51
C LYS A 62 -3.89 4.94 15.08
N SER A 63 -4.49 4.93 13.89
CA SER A 63 -5.19 3.75 13.39
C SER A 63 -5.08 3.63 11.87
N MET A 64 -5.50 2.49 11.35
CA MET A 64 -5.67 2.25 9.93
C MET A 64 -6.95 1.50 9.63
N SER A 65 -7.46 1.66 8.42
CA SER A 65 -8.54 0.86 7.83
C SER A 65 -8.09 0.35 6.48
N ILE A 66 -8.25 -0.96 6.24
CA ILE A 66 -8.07 -1.58 4.93
C ILE A 66 -9.45 -1.92 4.43
N ASP A 67 -9.88 -1.29 3.36
CA ASP A 67 -11.21 -1.39 2.81
C ASP A 67 -11.22 -2.25 1.56
N ILE A 68 -12.26 -3.07 1.45
CA ILE A 68 -12.49 -3.96 0.32
C ILE A 68 -13.69 -3.45 -0.46
N TRP A 69 -13.47 -3.20 -1.74
CA TRP A 69 -14.45 -2.65 -2.65
C TRP A 69 -14.76 -3.61 -3.78
N THR A 70 -16.03 -3.71 -4.14
CA THR A 70 -16.48 -4.46 -5.31
C THR A 70 -17.27 -3.56 -6.24
N TYR A 71 -17.12 -3.79 -7.55
CA TYR A 71 -17.92 -3.10 -8.56
C TYR A 71 -19.08 -3.97 -8.97
N VAL A 72 -20.29 -3.52 -8.64
CA VAL A 72 -21.54 -4.23 -8.88
C VAL A 72 -22.60 -3.26 -9.41
N ASN A 73 -23.26 -3.61 -10.51
CA ASN A 73 -24.34 -2.83 -11.10
C ASN A 73 -23.99 -1.36 -11.42
N GLY A 74 -22.73 -1.09 -11.77
CA GLY A 74 -22.30 0.26 -12.15
C GLY A 74 -21.76 1.11 -11.00
N GLU A 75 -21.64 0.55 -9.79
CA GLU A 75 -21.21 1.27 -8.60
C GLU A 75 -20.13 0.50 -7.82
N TRP A 76 -19.19 1.21 -7.19
CA TRP A 76 -18.25 0.65 -6.24
C TRP A 76 -18.88 0.63 -4.85
N ILE A 77 -19.00 -0.58 -4.29
CA ILE A 77 -19.59 -0.84 -2.99
C ILE A 77 -18.52 -1.34 -2.03
N LYS A 78 -18.47 -0.79 -0.83
CA LYS A 78 -17.58 -1.26 0.24
C LYS A 78 -18.19 -2.49 0.89
N GLU A 79 -17.56 -3.64 0.73
CA GLU A 79 -18.05 -4.93 1.21
C GLU A 79 -17.52 -5.31 2.59
N GLY A 80 -16.37 -4.79 2.95
CA GLY A 80 -15.72 -5.10 4.21
C GLY A 80 -14.59 -4.16 4.54
N ALA A 81 -14.15 -4.23 5.79
CA ALA A 81 -12.98 -3.53 6.26
C ALA A 81 -12.24 -4.32 7.34
N VAL A 82 -10.91 -4.20 7.34
CA VAL A 82 -10.06 -4.56 8.47
C VAL A 82 -9.57 -3.25 9.05
N PHE A 83 -9.79 -3.03 10.33
CA PHE A 83 -9.37 -1.81 11.00
C PHE A 83 -8.78 -2.12 12.36
N GLY A 84 -7.90 -1.25 12.83
CA GLY A 84 -7.28 -1.38 14.14
C GLY A 84 -6.38 -0.20 14.47
N ASN A 85 -6.07 -0.08 15.74
CA ASN A 85 -5.08 0.87 16.21
C ASN A 85 -3.68 0.39 15.81
N ILE A 86 -2.79 1.35 15.51
CA ILE A 86 -1.40 1.07 15.17
C ILE A 86 -0.62 0.78 16.46
N GLU A 87 -0.05 -0.41 16.55
CA GLU A 87 0.75 -0.85 17.70
C GLU A 87 2.24 -0.60 17.46
N SER A 88 2.67 -0.55 16.21
CA SER A 88 4.06 -0.35 15.79
C SER A 88 4.14 0.56 14.58
N ASN A 89 5.16 1.40 14.55
CA ASN A 89 5.38 2.37 13.47
C ASN A 89 5.85 1.74 12.16
N ASN A 90 6.23 0.46 12.17
CA ASN A 90 6.71 -0.28 11.00
C ASN A 90 6.10 -1.68 11.00
N GLU A 91 5.14 -1.92 10.14
CA GLU A 91 4.48 -3.22 10.00
C GLU A 91 4.27 -3.56 8.54
N GLN A 92 3.69 -4.73 8.31
CA GLN A 92 3.44 -5.25 6.99
C GLN A 92 1.98 -5.63 6.82
N ILE A 93 1.53 -5.48 5.59
CA ILE A 93 0.22 -5.94 5.14
C ILE A 93 0.47 -6.95 4.03
N ALA A 94 -0.21 -8.09 4.07
CA ALA A 94 -0.28 -8.98 2.91
C ALA A 94 -1.73 -9.14 2.46
N ILE A 95 -1.92 -9.11 1.15
CA ILE A 95 -3.19 -9.35 0.49
C ILE A 95 -3.04 -10.65 -0.29
N ARG A 96 -3.87 -11.66 -0.02
CA ARG A 96 -3.93 -12.89 -0.78
C ARG A 96 -5.28 -13.00 -1.47
N ILE A 97 -5.26 -13.23 -2.76
CA ILE A 97 -6.46 -13.31 -3.60
C ILE A 97 -6.46 -14.64 -4.32
N ASN A 98 -7.54 -15.37 -4.16
CA ASN A 98 -7.82 -16.59 -4.91
C ASN A 98 -9.27 -16.58 -5.41
N ASP A 99 -9.66 -17.62 -6.14
CA ASP A 99 -11.00 -17.72 -6.73
C ASP A 99 -12.15 -17.77 -5.73
N LEU A 100 -11.87 -18.17 -4.48
CA LEU A 100 -12.88 -18.40 -3.44
C LEU A 100 -12.91 -17.33 -2.35
N SER A 101 -11.77 -16.65 -2.14
CA SER A 101 -11.62 -15.70 -1.03
C SER A 101 -10.54 -14.69 -1.29
N TYR A 102 -10.58 -13.61 -0.54
CA TYR A 102 -9.45 -12.72 -0.33
C TYR A 102 -9.17 -12.62 1.17
N ASP A 103 -7.89 -12.69 1.48
CA ASP A 103 -7.40 -12.65 2.85
C ASP A 103 -6.52 -11.41 3.03
N ILE A 104 -6.74 -10.71 4.12
CA ILE A 104 -5.90 -9.60 4.57
C ILE A 104 -5.13 -10.05 5.80
N PHE A 105 -3.82 -9.90 5.76
CA PHE A 105 -2.93 -10.18 6.89
C PHE A 105 -2.32 -8.87 7.38
N LEU A 106 -2.41 -8.62 8.68
CA LEU A 106 -1.62 -7.62 9.38
C LEU A 106 -0.48 -8.36 10.07
N ILE A 107 0.76 -7.98 9.77
CA ILE A 107 1.95 -8.73 10.18
C ILE A 107 2.85 -7.79 10.97
N ASN A 108 3.19 -8.16 12.19
CA ASN A 108 4.12 -7.45 13.04
C ASN A 108 5.15 -8.42 13.63
N GLU A 109 6.03 -7.95 14.50
CA GLU A 109 7.07 -8.77 15.14
C GLU A 109 6.52 -9.89 16.03
N ASN A 110 5.29 -9.77 16.53
CA ASN A 110 4.63 -10.73 17.42
C ASN A 110 3.86 -11.81 16.65
N GLY A 111 3.71 -11.68 15.33
CA GLY A 111 3.00 -12.64 14.50
C GLY A 111 2.12 -11.98 13.43
N HIS A 112 0.97 -12.59 13.16
CA HIS A 112 0.04 -12.03 12.19
C HIS A 112 -1.41 -12.26 12.60
N THR A 113 -2.27 -11.34 12.20
CA THR A 113 -3.72 -11.47 12.22
C THR A 113 -4.22 -11.67 10.80
N LYS A 114 -5.18 -12.57 10.61
CA LYS A 114 -5.79 -12.86 9.32
C LYS A 114 -7.29 -12.55 9.35
N SER A 115 -7.75 -11.79 8.39
CA SER A 115 -9.18 -11.58 8.10
C SER A 115 -9.49 -12.16 6.72
N SER A 116 -10.53 -12.99 6.64
CA SER A 116 -10.92 -13.68 5.40
C SER A 116 -12.30 -13.25 4.97
N TYR A 117 -12.45 -12.98 3.68
CA TYR A 117 -13.71 -12.60 3.04
C TYR A 117 -14.00 -13.54 1.87
N PRO A 118 -15.23 -14.01 1.70
CA PRO A 118 -15.59 -14.81 0.53
C PRO A 118 -15.46 -13.96 -0.73
N SER A 119 -15.01 -14.55 -1.82
CA SER A 119 -15.05 -13.89 -3.12
C SER A 119 -16.49 -13.81 -3.60
N ILE A 120 -16.99 -12.59 -3.76
CA ILE A 120 -18.33 -12.32 -4.31
C ILE A 120 -18.25 -11.82 -5.76
N VAL A 121 -17.04 -11.68 -6.29
CA VAL A 121 -16.78 -11.17 -7.64
C VAL A 121 -16.35 -12.33 -8.52
N ASP A 122 -17.13 -12.60 -9.56
CA ASP A 122 -16.83 -13.63 -10.57
C ASP A 122 -16.18 -12.99 -11.80
N PHE A 123 -14.89 -13.23 -11.98
CA PHE A 123 -14.13 -12.77 -13.15
C PHE A 123 -14.11 -13.78 -14.32
N ASN A 124 -14.63 -15.01 -14.11
CA ASN A 124 -14.59 -16.08 -15.12
C ASN A 124 -15.37 -15.74 -16.41
N ASN A 125 -16.35 -14.86 -16.30
CA ASN A 125 -17.13 -14.39 -17.43
C ASN A 125 -16.51 -13.17 -18.16
N SER A 126 -15.42 -12.62 -17.65
CA SER A 126 -14.75 -11.46 -18.26
C SER A 126 -13.92 -11.90 -19.48
N LYS A 127 -14.09 -11.21 -20.62
CA LYS A 127 -13.25 -11.43 -21.81
C LYS A 127 -11.85 -10.83 -21.65
N MET A 128 -11.77 -9.75 -20.89
CA MET A 128 -10.51 -9.09 -20.57
C MET A 128 -10.45 -8.79 -19.08
N MET A 129 -9.26 -8.93 -18.52
CA MET A 129 -8.97 -8.59 -17.13
C MET A 129 -7.71 -7.73 -17.07
N SER A 130 -7.65 -6.85 -16.10
CA SER A 130 -6.48 -6.04 -15.75
C SER A 130 -6.27 -6.08 -14.25
N ASN A 131 -5.01 -6.31 -13.84
CA ASN A 131 -4.57 -6.16 -12.45
C ASN A 131 -3.64 -4.96 -12.36
N SER A 132 -3.83 -4.15 -11.35
CA SER A 132 -2.94 -3.04 -11.00
C SER A 132 -2.65 -3.09 -9.51
N ARG A 133 -1.45 -2.68 -9.11
CA ARG A 133 -1.04 -2.64 -7.70
C ARG A 133 -0.15 -1.44 -7.45
N LEU A 134 0.01 -1.09 -6.20
CA LEU A 134 0.91 -0.03 -5.78
C LEU A 134 2.35 -0.49 -6.04
N ASP A 135 2.96 0.02 -7.10
CA ASP A 135 4.30 -0.33 -7.58
C ASP A 135 5.36 0.72 -7.22
N ASN A 136 4.94 1.91 -6.81
CA ASN A 136 5.82 2.98 -6.39
C ASN A 136 5.62 3.33 -4.91
N PRO A 137 6.70 3.66 -4.18
CA PRO A 137 6.59 4.18 -2.83
C PRO A 137 5.67 5.40 -2.80
N THR A 138 4.68 5.38 -1.90
CA THR A 138 3.67 6.42 -1.78
C THR A 138 3.71 7.02 -0.39
N GLU A 139 3.72 8.34 -0.32
CA GLU A 139 3.65 9.10 0.93
C GLU A 139 2.28 8.89 1.59
N ILE A 140 2.31 8.66 2.92
CA ILE A 140 1.12 8.50 3.73
C ILE A 140 0.72 9.86 4.28
N GLU A 141 -0.47 10.31 3.93
CA GLU A 141 -1.14 11.46 4.50
C GLU A 141 -2.32 10.97 5.35
N ALA A 142 -2.50 11.53 6.56
CA ALA A 142 -3.61 11.16 7.43
C ALA A 142 -4.97 11.38 6.74
N ASN A 143 -5.86 10.40 6.86
CA ASN A 143 -7.22 10.40 6.31
C ASN A 143 -7.30 10.43 4.76
N ARG A 144 -6.19 10.12 4.08
CA ARG A 144 -6.15 9.94 2.63
C ARG A 144 -6.16 8.48 2.26
N GLU A 145 -7.08 8.09 1.38
CA GLU A 145 -7.15 6.73 0.85
C GLU A 145 -6.00 6.47 -0.14
N ILE A 146 -5.37 5.31 -0.03
CA ILE A 146 -4.31 4.82 -0.92
C ILE A 146 -4.75 3.47 -1.49
N PRO A 147 -5.00 3.34 -2.80
CA PRO A 147 -5.26 2.05 -3.42
C PRO A 147 -4.01 1.18 -3.41
N LEU A 148 -4.16 -0.06 -2.92
CA LEU A 148 -3.07 -1.03 -2.84
C LEU A 148 -3.11 -2.00 -4.02
N TRP A 149 -4.30 -2.46 -4.38
CA TRP A 149 -4.49 -3.47 -5.40
C TRP A 149 -5.88 -3.35 -6.02
N VAL A 150 -5.97 -3.54 -7.33
CA VAL A 150 -7.22 -3.45 -8.10
C VAL A 150 -7.21 -4.51 -9.20
N ARG A 151 -8.32 -5.23 -9.34
CA ARG A 151 -8.62 -6.10 -10.47
C ARG A 151 -9.90 -5.64 -11.13
N LEU A 152 -9.87 -5.50 -12.45
CA LEU A 152 -10.99 -5.08 -13.27
C LEU A 152 -11.27 -6.15 -14.32
N GLY A 153 -12.53 -6.38 -14.61
CA GLY A 153 -12.98 -7.28 -15.66
C GLY A 153 -14.00 -6.62 -16.57
N THR A 154 -13.99 -6.97 -17.86
CA THR A 154 -14.99 -6.49 -18.81
C THR A 154 -15.32 -7.54 -19.86
N ASN A 155 -16.56 -7.48 -20.37
CA ASN A 155 -17.04 -8.26 -21.51
C ASN A 155 -16.78 -7.58 -22.86
N LYS A 156 -16.23 -6.37 -22.86
CA LYS A 156 -15.81 -5.64 -24.07
C LYS A 156 -14.55 -6.27 -24.67
N ASN A 157 -14.26 -5.94 -25.93
CA ASN A 157 -13.05 -6.39 -26.61
C ASN A 157 -11.84 -5.46 -26.40
N SER A 158 -12.01 -4.41 -25.58
CA SER A 158 -10.95 -3.48 -25.19
C SER A 158 -11.21 -2.98 -23.79
N MET A 159 -10.14 -2.73 -23.05
CA MET A 159 -10.16 -2.09 -21.72
C MET A 159 -9.17 -0.95 -21.75
N THR A 160 -9.58 0.21 -21.24
CA THR A 160 -8.67 1.35 -21.06
C THR A 160 -7.93 1.17 -19.74
N SER A 161 -6.61 1.19 -19.80
CA SER A 161 -5.79 1.24 -18.57
C SER A 161 -5.92 2.64 -17.95
N ILE A 162 -6.18 2.68 -16.66
CA ILE A 162 -6.22 3.91 -15.88
C ILE A 162 -5.19 3.84 -14.76
N ALA A 163 -4.85 4.97 -14.19
CA ALA A 163 -3.99 5.02 -13.01
C ALA A 163 -4.66 4.31 -11.84
N LEU A 164 -3.86 3.68 -10.98
CA LEU A 164 -4.36 2.94 -9.82
C LEU A 164 -5.26 3.83 -8.91
N GLY A 165 -4.89 5.11 -8.75
CA GLY A 165 -5.66 6.09 -7.97
C GLY A 165 -7.06 6.38 -8.51
N ASP A 166 -7.25 6.22 -9.80
CA ASP A 166 -8.49 6.56 -10.52
C ASP A 166 -9.36 5.32 -10.80
N PHE A 167 -9.12 4.21 -10.10
CA PHE A 167 -9.78 2.93 -10.39
C PHE A 167 -11.32 3.02 -10.42
N ARG A 168 -11.91 3.96 -9.68
CA ARG A 168 -13.36 4.17 -9.65
C ARG A 168 -13.92 4.78 -10.93
N GLU A 169 -13.06 5.38 -11.76
CA GLU A 169 -13.43 5.92 -13.07
C GLU A 169 -13.31 4.88 -14.20
N SER A 170 -12.96 3.64 -13.85
CA SER A 170 -12.77 2.55 -14.81
C SER A 170 -14.08 2.18 -15.50
N ASP A 171 -14.03 2.02 -16.83
CA ASP A 171 -15.11 1.42 -17.61
C ASP A 171 -14.98 -0.11 -17.55
N CYS A 172 -15.48 -0.72 -16.46
CA CYS A 172 -15.48 -2.15 -16.23
C CYS A 172 -16.90 -2.69 -15.99
N ASP A 173 -17.08 -3.99 -16.14
CA ASP A 173 -18.34 -4.69 -15.82
C ASP A 173 -18.29 -5.34 -14.44
N THR A 174 -17.08 -5.65 -13.97
CA THR A 174 -16.81 -6.22 -12.65
C THR A 174 -15.49 -5.69 -12.12
N GLY A 175 -15.35 -5.58 -10.81
CA GLY A 175 -14.12 -5.07 -10.19
C GLY A 175 -14.00 -5.46 -8.74
N LEU A 176 -12.76 -5.56 -8.29
CA LEU A 176 -12.35 -5.74 -6.90
C LEU A 176 -11.19 -4.81 -6.61
N ALA A 177 -11.26 -4.08 -5.51
CA ALA A 177 -10.17 -3.22 -5.07
C ALA A 177 -9.92 -3.34 -3.57
N VAL A 178 -8.67 -3.18 -3.17
CA VAL A 178 -8.25 -3.08 -1.77
C VAL A 178 -7.55 -1.75 -1.60
N THR A 179 -8.03 -0.96 -0.65
CA THR A 179 -7.46 0.35 -0.33
C THR A 179 -7.08 0.42 1.15
N ILE A 180 -6.18 1.33 1.51
CA ILE A 180 -5.83 1.61 2.89
C ILE A 180 -5.98 3.10 3.19
N THR A 181 -6.42 3.39 4.41
CA THR A 181 -6.47 4.75 4.97
C THR A 181 -5.83 4.73 6.35
N PHE A 182 -4.86 5.61 6.58
CA PHE A 182 -4.27 5.85 7.89
C PHE A 182 -4.95 7.03 8.55
N SER A 183 -5.22 6.96 9.85
CA SER A 183 -5.97 7.99 10.59
C SER A 183 -5.20 8.51 11.78
N ASP A 184 -5.36 9.80 12.05
CA ASP A 184 -4.87 10.50 13.25
C ASP A 184 -5.74 10.26 14.49
N LYS A 185 -6.81 9.44 14.37
CA LYS A 185 -7.73 9.08 15.44
C LYS A 185 -7.65 7.59 15.75
N GLU A 186 -7.82 7.26 17.01
CA GLU A 186 -7.98 5.86 17.44
C GLU A 186 -9.35 5.32 17.01
N VAL A 187 -9.41 4.01 16.81
CA VAL A 187 -10.68 3.27 16.66
C VAL A 187 -11.22 2.97 18.04
N GLU A 188 -12.47 3.37 18.30
CA GLU A 188 -13.18 3.09 19.55
C GLU A 188 -13.67 1.64 19.65
#